data_28bb105d180b6b568248aaeccf62323b
#
_entry.id   28bb105d180b6b568248aaeccf62323b
#
_cell.length_a   1.000
_cell.length_b   1.000
_cell.length_c   1.000
_cell.angle_alpha   90.00
_cell.angle_beta   90.00
_cell.angle_gamma   90.00
#
_symmetry.space_group_name_H-M   'P 1'
#
loop_
_entity.id
_entity.type
_entity.pdbx_description
1 polymer ?
#
loop_
_entity_poly.entity_id
_entity_poly.type
_entity_poly.pdbx_seq_one_letter_code
_entity_poly.pdbx_strand_id
1 'polypeptide(L)'
;MMAGRRGRGWLVIAATLLGVVVAGTLAGACGSSGDTAAPSPSVTATSGVVSKDDVVAFVNKAVAYAAENGREAALAAFNDPHGEFQVGELYIFAYDFSGKNLAHYDQSLVGKNLIDLKDPNGKPIIRDFVSIAKNGSGWLSYVWANPANDDRPEAKIGYITRVDDDWLLGAGTYGPAAQQTPGASPSP
;
A
#
# COMPACT_ATOMS: atom_id res chain seq x y z
N MET A 1 9.01 -22.32 51.45
CA MET A 1 7.85 -23.22 51.25
C MET A 1 7.38 -23.02 49.84
N MET A 2 7.75 -23.94 48.96
CA MET A 2 6.96 -24.94 48.20
C MET A 2 5.99 -24.24 47.20
N ALA A 3 6.30 -24.24 45.97
CA ALA A 3 6.20 -25.31 44.92
C ALA A 3 4.81 -25.33 44.26
N GLY A 4 4.78 -25.28 42.95
CA GLY A 4 3.55 -25.47 42.15
C GLY A 4 3.80 -25.33 40.64
N ARG A 5 4.58 -26.22 40.03
CA ARG A 5 4.63 -26.52 38.58
C ARG A 5 3.33 -27.21 38.14
N ARG A 6 2.84 -26.86 36.96
CA ARG A 6 2.08 -27.73 35.99
C ARG A 6 1.94 -26.87 34.72
N GLY A 7 2.45 -27.10 33.54
CA GLY A 7 2.87 -28.33 32.87
C GLY A 7 1.71 -29.05 32.20
N ARG A 8 1.36 -28.70 30.91
CA ARG A 8 0.52 -29.57 30.03
C ARG A 8 0.37 -28.73 28.73
N GLY A 9 0.58 -29.21 27.54
CA GLY A 9 0.82 -30.55 27.01
C GLY A 9 0.59 -30.40 25.51
N TRP A 10 1.61 -30.61 24.72
CA TRP A 10 1.55 -30.63 23.27
C TRP A 10 0.76 -31.84 22.82
N LEU A 11 -0.29 -31.63 22.05
CA LEU A 11 -0.96 -32.73 21.33
C LEU A 11 -0.47 -32.66 19.87
N VAL A 12 0.44 -33.57 19.57
CA VAL A 12 0.83 -33.95 18.21
C VAL A 12 -0.25 -34.90 17.70
N ILE A 13 -1.00 -34.55 16.69
CA ILE A 13 -1.87 -35.47 15.96
C ILE A 13 -1.17 -35.78 14.63
N ALA A 14 -0.54 -36.94 14.62
CA ALA A 14 -0.14 -37.62 13.40
C ALA A 14 -1.38 -38.33 12.84
N ALA A 15 -1.80 -38.02 11.64
CA ALA A 15 -2.80 -38.81 10.90
C ALA A 15 -2.15 -39.42 9.66
N THR A 16 -2.15 -40.71 9.68
CA THR A 16 -1.63 -41.71 8.77
C THR A 16 -2.30 -41.67 7.39
N LEU A 17 -1.47 -41.89 6.39
CA LEU A 17 -1.79 -42.28 5.00
C LEU A 17 -2.64 -43.54 4.92
N LEU A 18 -3.65 -43.50 4.07
CA LEU A 18 -4.14 -44.74 3.41
C LEU A 18 -4.42 -44.43 1.95
N GLY A 19 -3.63 -45.04 1.07
CA GLY A 19 -3.78 -44.97 -0.37
C GLY A 19 -4.91 -45.88 -0.85
N VAL A 20 -5.62 -45.43 -1.88
CA VAL A 20 -6.40 -46.28 -2.77
C VAL A 20 -6.05 -45.93 -4.19
N VAL A 21 -5.39 -46.89 -4.86
CA VAL A 21 -5.18 -46.93 -6.30
C VAL A 21 -6.44 -47.56 -6.92
N VAL A 22 -7.12 -46.83 -7.81
CA VAL A 22 -8.07 -47.47 -8.74
C VAL A 22 -7.68 -47.03 -10.14
N ALA A 23 -7.18 -47.97 -10.90
CA ALA A 23 -7.01 -47.86 -12.33
C ALA A 23 -8.37 -48.15 -13.02
N GLY A 24 -8.77 -47.29 -13.92
CA GLY A 24 -9.94 -47.49 -14.77
C GLY A 24 -9.78 -46.72 -16.07
N THR A 25 -9.55 -47.47 -17.14
CA THR A 25 -9.47 -47.03 -18.54
C THR A 25 -10.85 -46.81 -19.14
N LEU A 26 -10.94 -45.91 -20.12
CA LEU A 26 -11.60 -45.92 -21.44
C LEU A 26 -12.45 -44.69 -21.78
N ALA A 27 -11.93 -44.00 -22.74
CA ALA A 27 -12.53 -43.52 -24.02
C ALA A 27 -13.75 -42.60 -24.02
N GLY A 28 -13.54 -41.46 -24.70
CA GLY A 28 -14.49 -40.96 -25.70
C GLY A 28 -15.38 -39.84 -25.29
N ALA A 29 -15.15 -38.72 -25.92
CA ALA A 29 -16.10 -37.87 -26.64
C ALA A 29 -15.73 -36.39 -26.52
N CYS A 30 -15.53 -35.77 -27.69
CA CYS A 30 -15.48 -34.33 -27.90
C CYS A 30 -16.71 -33.65 -27.31
N GLY A 31 -16.50 -32.64 -26.48
CA GLY A 31 -17.49 -31.72 -26.00
C GLY A 31 -16.82 -30.38 -25.79
N SER A 32 -16.91 -29.46 -26.76
CA SER A 32 -16.62 -28.05 -26.59
C SER A 32 -17.51 -27.50 -25.49
N SER A 33 -16.91 -27.11 -24.40
CA SER A 33 -17.55 -26.25 -23.40
C SER A 33 -16.60 -25.11 -23.09
N GLY A 34 -17.03 -23.91 -23.41
CA GLY A 34 -16.26 -22.69 -23.25
C GLY A 34 -15.82 -22.48 -21.81
N ASP A 35 -14.54 -22.49 -21.62
CA ASP A 35 -13.90 -21.92 -20.44
C ASP A 35 -14.05 -20.40 -20.47
N THR A 36 -15.04 -19.93 -19.73
CA THR A 36 -15.07 -18.51 -19.36
C THR A 36 -14.04 -18.32 -18.24
N ALA A 37 -12.77 -18.24 -18.64
CA ALA A 37 -11.73 -17.77 -17.75
C ALA A 37 -12.05 -16.32 -17.41
N ALA A 38 -12.33 -16.06 -16.15
CA ALA A 38 -12.36 -14.70 -15.62
C ALA A 38 -11.02 -14.03 -15.95
N PRO A 39 -11.02 -12.80 -16.47
CA PRO A 39 -9.77 -12.11 -16.73
C PRO A 39 -9.07 -11.83 -15.41
N SER A 40 -7.98 -12.53 -15.14
CA SER A 40 -6.97 -12.07 -14.20
C SER A 40 -6.53 -10.68 -14.65
N PRO A 41 -6.46 -9.69 -13.76
CA PRO A 41 -5.92 -8.40 -14.14
C PRO A 41 -4.43 -8.60 -14.47
N SER A 42 -4.15 -8.74 -15.76
CA SER A 42 -2.79 -8.61 -16.26
C SER A 42 -2.40 -7.16 -16.04
N VAL A 43 -1.58 -6.91 -15.02
CA VAL A 43 -0.81 -5.67 -14.90
C VAL A 43 0.19 -5.67 -16.06
N THR A 44 -0.27 -5.14 -17.19
CA THR A 44 0.62 -4.81 -18.30
C THR A 44 1.52 -3.69 -17.81
N ALA A 45 2.77 -4.02 -17.51
CA ALA A 45 3.83 -3.05 -17.30
C ALA A 45 4.03 -2.26 -18.59
N THR A 46 3.20 -1.25 -18.82
CA THR A 46 3.38 -0.26 -19.86
C THR A 46 4.32 0.80 -19.33
N SER A 47 5.44 0.95 -20.03
CA SER A 47 6.52 1.93 -19.83
C SER A 47 6.18 3.17 -18.98
N GLY A 48 6.67 3.22 -17.76
CA GLY A 48 7.39 4.40 -17.27
C GLY A 48 6.59 5.53 -16.64
N VAL A 49 5.27 5.58 -16.66
CA VAL A 49 4.51 6.66 -16.01
C VAL A 49 3.47 6.06 -15.08
N VAL A 50 3.64 6.31 -13.78
CA VAL A 50 2.66 5.92 -12.77
C VAL A 50 1.42 6.81 -12.92
N SER A 51 0.27 6.21 -13.18
CA SER A 51 -1.01 6.92 -13.30
C SER A 51 -1.64 7.21 -11.93
N LYS A 52 -2.65 8.08 -11.90
CA LYS A 52 -3.45 8.29 -10.68
C LYS A 52 -4.17 7.03 -10.23
N ASP A 53 -4.65 6.20 -11.17
CA ASP A 53 -5.34 4.95 -10.85
C ASP A 53 -4.38 3.93 -10.22
N ASP A 54 -3.12 3.88 -10.68
CA ASP A 54 -2.08 3.06 -10.05
C ASP A 54 -1.79 3.51 -8.62
N VAL A 55 -1.75 4.83 -8.37
CA VAL A 55 -1.58 5.37 -7.02
C VAL A 55 -2.74 4.97 -6.11
N VAL A 56 -4.00 5.10 -6.57
CA VAL A 56 -5.18 4.70 -5.80
C VAL A 56 -5.17 3.19 -5.52
N ALA A 57 -4.86 2.37 -6.53
CA ALA A 57 -4.76 0.93 -6.36
C ALA A 57 -3.68 0.54 -5.33
N PHE A 58 -2.53 1.20 -5.38
CA PHE A 58 -1.43 0.98 -4.45
C PHE A 58 -1.79 1.38 -3.01
N VAL A 59 -2.45 2.52 -2.83
CA VAL A 59 -2.96 2.98 -1.53
C VAL A 59 -4.01 2.02 -0.98
N ASN A 60 -4.96 1.57 -1.81
CA ASN A 60 -5.99 0.61 -1.39
C ASN A 60 -5.39 -0.73 -0.98
N LYS A 61 -4.34 -1.20 -1.68
CA LYS A 61 -3.57 -2.39 -1.28
C LYS A 61 -2.96 -2.21 0.10
N ALA A 62 -2.38 -1.04 0.39
CA ALA A 62 -1.80 -0.75 1.71
C ALA A 62 -2.85 -0.68 2.82
N VAL A 63 -4.02 -0.10 2.55
CA VAL A 63 -5.15 -0.07 3.51
C VAL A 63 -5.64 -1.48 3.81
N ALA A 64 -5.83 -2.32 2.78
CA ALA A 64 -6.23 -3.72 2.95
C ALA A 64 -5.20 -4.50 3.77
N TYR A 65 -3.91 -4.34 3.46
CA TYR A 65 -2.83 -4.96 4.21
C TYR A 65 -2.85 -4.56 5.70
N ALA A 66 -3.08 -3.28 5.99
CA ALA A 66 -3.18 -2.78 7.35
C ALA A 66 -4.41 -3.35 8.10
N ALA A 67 -5.53 -3.51 7.41
CA ALA A 67 -6.74 -4.11 7.98
C ALA A 67 -6.57 -5.60 8.30
N GLU A 68 -5.83 -6.34 7.47
CA GLU A 68 -5.60 -7.78 7.62
C GLU A 68 -4.52 -8.10 8.67
N ASN A 69 -3.43 -7.31 8.71
CA ASN A 69 -2.24 -7.62 9.49
C ASN A 69 -2.06 -6.75 10.73
N GLY A 70 -2.88 -5.71 10.88
CA GLY A 70 -2.80 -4.73 11.96
C GLY A 70 -1.72 -3.66 11.71
N ARG A 71 -1.84 -2.56 12.47
CA ARG A 71 -1.03 -1.34 12.29
C ARG A 71 0.49 -1.58 12.39
N GLU A 72 0.92 -2.35 13.38
CA GLU A 72 2.35 -2.58 13.62
C GLU A 72 3.01 -3.31 12.46
N ALA A 73 2.40 -4.41 12.00
CA ALA A 73 2.90 -5.18 10.86
C ALA A 73 2.85 -4.35 9.57
N ALA A 74 1.79 -3.56 9.37
CA ALA A 74 1.67 -2.68 8.21
C ALA A 74 2.78 -1.62 8.18
N LEU A 75 3.02 -0.93 9.30
CA LEU A 75 4.09 0.07 9.37
C LEU A 75 5.48 -0.55 9.18
N ALA A 76 5.72 -1.77 9.67
CA ALA A 76 6.95 -2.49 9.40
C ALA A 76 7.13 -2.77 7.90
N ALA A 77 6.08 -3.24 7.22
CA ALA A 77 6.09 -3.49 5.78
C ALA A 77 6.26 -2.21 4.94
N PHE A 78 5.65 -1.09 5.36
CA PHE A 78 5.76 0.20 4.66
C PHE A 78 7.14 0.85 4.81
N ASN A 79 7.86 0.52 5.88
CA ASN A 79 9.21 1.00 6.16
C ASN A 79 10.30 0.05 5.61
N ASP A 80 9.95 -1.09 5.04
CA ASP A 80 10.92 -1.99 4.41
C ASP A 80 11.36 -1.43 3.05
N PRO A 81 12.64 -1.03 2.88
CA PRO A 81 13.13 -0.43 1.64
C PRO A 81 13.17 -1.41 0.46
N HIS A 82 13.04 -2.71 0.73
CA HIS A 82 12.99 -3.77 -0.28
C HIS A 82 11.60 -4.44 -0.36
N GLY A 83 10.64 -3.90 0.37
CA GLY A 83 9.28 -4.41 0.47
C GLY A 83 8.39 -4.03 -0.71
N GLU A 84 7.24 -4.65 -0.76
CA GLU A 84 6.24 -4.46 -1.82
C GLU A 84 5.54 -3.08 -1.79
N PHE A 85 5.78 -2.28 -0.74
CA PHE A 85 5.23 -0.94 -0.56
C PHE A 85 6.24 0.17 -0.85
N GLN A 86 7.37 -0.17 -1.49
CA GLN A 86 8.35 0.77 -2.00
C GLN A 86 8.87 0.31 -3.36
N VAL A 87 8.32 0.86 -4.45
CA VAL A 87 8.61 0.47 -5.83
C VAL A 87 8.92 1.70 -6.68
N GLY A 88 10.22 1.97 -6.89
CA GLY A 88 10.66 3.15 -7.64
C GLY A 88 10.20 4.45 -6.96
N GLU A 89 9.48 5.30 -7.71
CA GLU A 89 8.94 6.56 -7.17
C GLU A 89 7.69 6.37 -6.30
N LEU A 90 7.06 5.18 -6.37
CA LEU A 90 5.83 4.86 -5.67
C LEU A 90 6.16 4.21 -4.32
N TYR A 91 5.85 4.89 -3.25
CA TYR A 91 6.03 4.42 -1.88
C TYR A 91 4.89 4.87 -0.97
N ILE A 92 4.63 4.09 0.08
CA ILE A 92 3.66 4.49 1.11
C ILE A 92 4.33 5.42 2.10
N PHE A 93 3.65 6.54 2.37
CA PHE A 93 3.91 7.38 3.54
C PHE A 93 2.73 7.29 4.51
N ALA A 94 3.03 7.38 5.80
CA ALA A 94 2.00 7.36 6.84
C ALA A 94 2.29 8.37 7.94
N TYR A 95 1.21 8.94 8.50
CA TYR A 95 1.27 9.92 9.58
C TYR A 95 0.16 9.67 10.59
N ASP A 96 0.39 9.99 11.85
CA ASP A 96 -0.71 10.20 12.78
C ASP A 96 -1.34 11.59 12.59
N PHE A 97 -2.49 11.82 13.21
CA PHE A 97 -3.20 13.10 13.10
C PHE A 97 -2.51 14.27 13.85
N SER A 98 -1.45 14.01 14.62
CA SER A 98 -0.57 15.04 15.18
C SER A 98 0.52 15.49 14.21
N GLY A 99 0.69 14.78 13.08
CA GLY A 99 1.72 15.04 12.08
C GLY A 99 3.03 14.29 12.31
N LYS A 100 3.07 13.32 13.22
CA LYS A 100 4.21 12.44 13.38
C LYS A 100 4.27 11.45 12.22
N ASN A 101 5.42 11.39 11.54
CA ASN A 101 5.65 10.43 10.47
C ASN A 101 5.79 9.01 11.05
N LEU A 102 5.05 8.07 10.50
CA LEU A 102 5.02 6.65 10.92
C LEU A 102 5.70 5.74 9.91
N ALA A 103 5.65 6.11 8.61
CA ALA A 103 6.33 5.39 7.54
C ALA A 103 6.69 6.34 6.39
N HIS A 104 7.87 6.11 5.81
CA HIS A 104 8.37 6.87 4.67
C HIS A 104 9.56 6.14 4.03
N TYR A 105 9.81 6.34 2.70
CA TYR A 105 11.02 5.80 2.05
C TYR A 105 12.30 6.38 2.67
N ASP A 106 12.29 7.67 2.98
CA ASP A 106 13.39 8.30 3.75
C ASP A 106 13.20 8.00 5.23
N GLN A 107 13.93 7.01 5.71
CA GLN A 107 13.88 6.55 7.09
C GLN A 107 14.31 7.63 8.09
N SER A 108 15.02 8.68 7.64
CA SER A 108 15.40 9.79 8.51
C SER A 108 14.22 10.61 8.99
N LEU A 109 13.07 10.55 8.30
CA LEU A 109 11.84 11.26 8.65
C LEU A 109 10.98 10.48 9.65
N VAL A 110 11.13 9.17 9.71
CA VAL A 110 10.30 8.31 10.56
C VAL A 110 10.44 8.67 12.03
N GLY A 111 9.32 8.83 12.71
CA GLY A 111 9.26 9.23 14.12
C GLY A 111 9.29 10.75 14.36
N LYS A 112 9.63 11.58 13.36
CA LYS A 112 9.61 13.04 13.49
C LYS A 112 8.21 13.61 13.34
N ASN A 113 7.91 14.67 14.10
CA ASN A 113 6.70 15.45 13.86
C ASN A 113 6.98 16.48 12.77
N LEU A 114 6.23 16.38 11.68
CA LEU A 114 6.40 17.19 10.48
C LEU A 114 5.19 18.09 10.19
N ILE A 115 4.33 18.33 11.19
CA ILE A 115 3.07 19.07 11.02
C ILE A 115 3.26 20.47 10.43
N ASP A 116 4.39 21.11 10.72
CA ASP A 116 4.71 22.46 10.24
C ASP A 116 5.58 22.48 8.98
N LEU A 117 5.87 21.27 8.42
CA LEU A 117 6.68 21.17 7.20
C LEU A 117 5.96 21.80 6.02
N LYS A 118 6.69 22.66 5.30
CA LYS A 118 6.22 23.30 4.08
C LYS A 118 7.07 22.88 2.90
N ASP A 119 6.45 22.84 1.74
CA ASP A 119 7.17 22.68 0.48
C ASP A 119 7.91 23.99 0.10
N PRO A 120 8.76 24.00 -0.95
CA PRO A 120 9.44 25.22 -1.42
C PRO A 120 8.50 26.36 -1.78
N ASN A 121 7.23 26.10 -2.07
CA ASN A 121 6.21 27.09 -2.39
C ASN A 121 5.47 27.59 -1.13
N GLY A 122 5.85 27.12 0.05
CA GLY A 122 5.25 27.48 1.33
C GLY A 122 3.97 26.73 1.70
N LYS A 123 3.60 25.68 0.95
CA LYS A 123 2.41 24.86 1.22
C LYS A 123 2.60 23.99 2.45
N PRO A 124 1.69 23.97 3.45
CA PRO A 124 1.80 23.18 4.66
C PRO A 124 1.35 21.73 4.40
N ILE A 125 2.24 20.91 3.85
CA ILE A 125 1.94 19.59 3.28
C ILE A 125 1.21 18.68 4.29
N ILE A 126 1.78 18.50 5.49
CA ILE A 126 1.27 17.53 6.45
C ILE A 126 -0.04 18.01 7.09
N ARG A 127 -0.22 19.31 7.29
CA ARG A 127 -1.51 19.89 7.70
C ARG A 127 -2.60 19.61 6.68
N ASP A 128 -2.28 19.73 5.40
CA ASP A 128 -3.21 19.45 4.30
C ASP A 128 -3.53 17.95 4.23
N PHE A 129 -2.56 17.06 4.43
CA PHE A 129 -2.80 15.62 4.53
C PHE A 129 -3.78 15.29 5.66
N VAL A 130 -3.54 15.84 6.84
CA VAL A 130 -4.42 15.66 8.01
C VAL A 130 -5.83 16.18 7.71
N SER A 131 -5.95 17.34 7.07
CA SER A 131 -7.24 17.92 6.69
C SER A 131 -7.99 17.04 5.70
N ILE A 132 -7.32 16.52 4.67
CA ILE A 132 -7.89 15.62 3.68
C ILE A 132 -8.38 14.32 4.35
N ALA A 133 -7.53 13.70 5.15
CA ALA A 133 -7.85 12.43 5.80
C ALA A 133 -9.00 12.54 6.81
N LYS A 134 -9.15 13.69 7.49
CA LYS A 134 -10.31 13.96 8.36
C LYS A 134 -11.62 13.96 7.60
N ASN A 135 -11.60 14.28 6.30
CA ASN A 135 -12.76 14.22 5.40
C ASN A 135 -12.85 12.90 4.60
N GLY A 136 -12.05 11.90 4.96
CA GLY A 136 -12.01 10.59 4.32
C GLY A 136 -10.77 10.39 3.46
N SER A 137 -10.78 10.88 2.22
CA SER A 137 -9.65 10.78 1.29
C SER A 137 -9.65 11.92 0.28
N GLY A 138 -8.52 12.10 -0.42
CA GLY A 138 -8.40 13.10 -1.47
C GLY A 138 -7.00 13.24 -2.03
N TRP A 139 -6.88 14.16 -2.99
CA TRP A 139 -5.64 14.44 -3.69
C TRP A 139 -5.02 15.77 -3.23
N LEU A 140 -3.69 15.80 -3.16
CA LEU A 140 -2.92 17.02 -2.93
C LEU A 140 -1.75 17.11 -3.91
N SER A 141 -1.59 18.26 -4.55
CA SER A 141 -0.39 18.57 -5.32
C SER A 141 0.57 19.42 -4.48
N TYR A 142 1.84 19.02 -4.43
CA TYR A 142 2.91 19.64 -3.64
C TYR A 142 4.27 19.34 -4.28
N VAL A 143 5.34 19.94 -3.79
CA VAL A 143 6.70 19.64 -4.22
C VAL A 143 7.37 18.75 -3.19
N TRP A 144 7.99 17.65 -3.67
CA TRP A 144 8.69 16.69 -2.83
C TRP A 144 9.92 16.12 -3.53
N ALA A 145 10.86 15.57 -2.75
CA ALA A 145 12.02 14.85 -3.26
C ALA A 145 11.59 13.58 -4.01
N ASN A 146 12.08 13.39 -5.24
CA ASN A 146 11.77 12.22 -6.06
C ASN A 146 12.87 11.16 -5.89
N PRO A 147 12.61 10.02 -5.25
CA PRO A 147 13.63 8.98 -5.04
C PRO A 147 14.09 8.33 -6.35
N ALA A 148 13.32 8.41 -7.43
CA ALA A 148 13.70 7.91 -8.73
C ALA A 148 14.57 8.92 -9.54
N ASN A 149 14.75 10.15 -9.03
CA ASN A 149 15.54 11.21 -9.66
C ASN A 149 16.49 11.91 -8.67
N ASP A 150 17.34 11.13 -8.01
CA ASP A 150 18.37 11.60 -7.08
C ASP A 150 17.85 12.57 -6.00
N ASP A 151 16.65 12.29 -5.48
CA ASP A 151 15.94 13.10 -4.48
C ASP A 151 15.76 14.59 -4.87
N ARG A 152 15.73 14.89 -6.17
CA ARG A 152 15.46 16.25 -6.64
C ARG A 152 14.02 16.64 -6.30
N PRO A 153 13.81 17.91 -5.85
CA PRO A 153 12.47 18.43 -5.63
C PRO A 153 11.68 18.51 -6.94
N GLU A 154 10.57 17.80 -7.02
CA GLU A 154 9.68 17.76 -8.19
C GLU A 154 8.22 17.91 -7.77
N ALA A 155 7.39 18.34 -8.74
CA ALA A 155 5.95 18.34 -8.54
C ALA A 155 5.45 16.91 -8.34
N LYS A 156 4.77 16.67 -7.21
CA LYS A 156 4.15 15.40 -6.83
C LYS A 156 2.65 15.60 -6.65
N ILE A 157 1.87 14.62 -7.09
CA ILE A 157 0.47 14.51 -6.69
C ILE A 157 0.31 13.28 -5.81
N GLY A 158 -0.19 13.47 -4.59
CA GLY A 158 -0.44 12.39 -3.64
C GLY A 158 -1.92 12.13 -3.45
N TYR A 159 -2.29 10.87 -3.32
CA TYR A 159 -3.58 10.43 -2.81
C TYR A 159 -3.44 10.04 -1.36
N ILE A 160 -4.22 10.66 -0.51
CA ILE A 160 -4.21 10.52 0.94
C ILE A 160 -5.54 9.90 1.37
N THR A 161 -5.50 8.94 2.26
CA THR A 161 -6.70 8.35 2.85
C THR A 161 -6.54 8.14 4.35
N ARG A 162 -7.66 8.25 5.06
CA ARG A 162 -7.77 7.85 6.45
C ARG A 162 -7.76 6.32 6.53
N VAL A 163 -7.03 5.76 7.47
CA VAL A 163 -7.07 4.32 7.77
C VAL A 163 -8.06 4.05 8.90
N ASP A 164 -7.89 4.78 10.02
CA ASP A 164 -8.77 4.73 11.18
C ASP A 164 -8.81 6.10 11.89
N ASP A 165 -9.20 6.14 13.16
CA ASP A 165 -9.29 7.38 13.94
C ASP A 165 -7.92 7.92 14.38
N ASP A 166 -6.85 7.13 14.25
CA ASP A 166 -5.52 7.46 14.78
C ASP A 166 -4.51 7.86 13.71
N TRP A 167 -4.68 7.42 12.46
CA TRP A 167 -3.67 7.62 11.42
C TRP A 167 -4.22 7.61 9.99
N LEU A 168 -3.38 8.12 9.10
CA LEU A 168 -3.59 8.22 7.67
C LEU A 168 -2.40 7.62 6.93
N LEU A 169 -2.62 7.24 5.68
CA LEU A 169 -1.56 6.88 4.75
C LEU A 169 -1.84 7.45 3.36
N GLY A 170 -0.84 7.41 2.51
CA GLY A 170 -0.96 7.81 1.13
C GLY A 170 0.24 7.37 0.31
N ALA A 171 0.13 7.58 -0.98
CA ALA A 171 1.20 7.46 -1.96
C ALA A 171 1.06 8.56 -3.01
N GLY A 172 2.02 8.71 -3.91
CA GLY A 172 1.90 9.69 -4.96
C GLY A 172 2.90 9.47 -6.08
N THR A 173 2.65 10.13 -7.21
CA THR A 173 3.46 10.07 -8.42
C THR A 173 3.97 11.44 -8.80
N TYR A 174 4.99 11.48 -9.64
CA TYR A 174 5.66 12.68 -10.16
C TYR A 174 5.39 12.85 -11.66
N GLY A 175 5.94 13.90 -12.27
CA GLY A 175 5.88 14.13 -13.70
C GLY A 175 4.51 14.58 -14.23
N PRO A 176 4.10 14.16 -15.44
CA PRO A 176 2.89 14.67 -16.11
C PRO A 176 1.59 14.45 -15.33
N ALA A 177 1.48 13.32 -14.62
CA ALA A 177 0.31 13.02 -13.78
C ALA A 177 0.18 14.01 -12.61
N ALA A 178 1.31 14.49 -12.06
CA ALA A 178 1.34 15.48 -10.99
C ALA A 178 0.98 16.90 -11.45
N GLN A 179 1.08 17.19 -12.74
CA GLN A 179 0.75 18.49 -13.33
C GLN A 179 -0.74 18.64 -13.66
N GLN A 180 -1.50 17.55 -13.62
CA GLN A 180 -2.94 17.61 -13.83
C GLN A 180 -3.64 18.13 -12.56
N THR A 181 -4.29 19.28 -12.67
CA THR A 181 -5.08 19.88 -11.59
C THR A 181 -6.14 18.88 -11.11
N PRO A 182 -6.30 18.66 -9.77
CA PRO A 182 -7.38 17.86 -9.25
C PRO A 182 -8.72 18.49 -9.66
N GLY A 183 -9.48 17.79 -10.52
CA GLY A 183 -10.79 18.27 -10.97
C GLY A 183 -10.97 18.47 -12.49
N ALA A 184 -9.95 18.33 -13.31
CA ALA A 184 -10.12 18.25 -14.75
C ALA A 184 -10.58 16.82 -15.12
N SER A 185 -11.89 16.62 -15.22
CA SER A 185 -12.45 15.47 -15.97
C SER A 185 -11.92 15.52 -17.39
N PRO A 186 -11.54 14.39 -18.02
CA PRO A 186 -11.28 14.38 -19.45
C PRO A 186 -12.53 14.85 -20.17
N SER A 187 -12.40 15.93 -20.97
CA SER A 187 -13.44 16.33 -21.90
C SER A 187 -13.68 15.20 -22.91
N PRO A 188 -14.93 14.98 -23.31
CA PRO A 188 -15.33 13.94 -24.24
C PRO A 188 -14.72 14.09 -25.63
#